data_84f7c9eb8ff9fa696b25f3836ddf4ba0
#
_entry.id   84f7c9eb8ff9fa696b25f3836ddf4ba0
#
_cell.length_a   1.000
_cell.length_b   1.000
_cell.length_c   1.000
_cell.angle_alpha   90.00
_cell.angle_beta   90.00
_cell.angle_gamma   90.00
#
_symmetry.space_group_name_H-M   'P 1'
#
loop_
_entity.id
_entity.type
_entity.pdbx_description
1 polymer ?
#
loop_
_entity_poly.entity_id
_entity_poly.type
_entity_poly.pdbx_seq_one_letter_code
_entity_poly.pdbx_strand_id
1 'polypeptide(L)'
;MEAVDIQDRVTLYIRNVEEALRKVKYNAPSSDRARYIIELAESYLRDSIHYAKVGDFETALATISYAEGLLDALRILNLVDVEWRRPSELSKNLRKVFVAGTFDIIHPGHLEYLKYAWSLGRVVAVVATDEGVRRVKGRDPVIPAEQRVEVLSAIQYVYKARVGYEDDMFRVVEEEKPDVILLGPNQPFSEDYVKRALRDRGIEAEVVRMPKLRECPLCSTSSIIRRILSMGAIANNGR
;
A
#
# COMPACT_ATOMS: atom_id res chain seq x y z
N MET A 1 16.22 -15.38 -6.99
CA MET A 1 16.13 -13.90 -7.07
C MET A 1 14.71 -13.62 -7.50
N GLU A 2 13.82 -13.30 -6.56
CA GLU A 2 12.44 -12.96 -6.91
C GLU A 2 12.44 -11.71 -7.79
N ALA A 3 11.70 -11.76 -8.88
CA ALA A 3 11.55 -10.62 -9.77
C ALA A 3 10.87 -9.47 -8.97
N VAL A 4 11.50 -8.31 -8.94
CA VAL A 4 10.91 -7.11 -8.33
C VAL A 4 9.62 -6.80 -9.09
N ASP A 5 8.50 -6.73 -8.39
CA ASP A 5 7.19 -6.43 -8.98
C ASP A 5 7.22 -5.07 -9.70
N ILE A 6 6.45 -4.95 -10.79
CA ILE A 6 6.38 -3.72 -11.60
C ILE A 6 6.02 -2.50 -10.76
N GLN A 7 5.11 -2.65 -9.79
CA GLN A 7 4.70 -1.62 -8.86
C GLN A 7 5.84 -1.12 -7.98
N ASP A 8 6.62 -2.04 -7.42
CA ASP A 8 7.82 -1.71 -6.65
C ASP A 8 8.85 -1.01 -7.52
N ARG A 9 9.05 -1.52 -8.74
CA ARG A 9 9.99 -0.93 -9.70
C ARG A 9 9.61 0.52 -10.02
N VAL A 10 8.35 0.78 -10.37
CA VAL A 10 7.84 2.13 -10.63
C VAL A 10 8.07 3.06 -9.44
N THR A 11 7.74 2.61 -8.23
CA THR A 11 7.94 3.39 -7.01
C THR A 11 9.41 3.77 -6.81
N LEU A 12 10.33 2.84 -7.10
CA LEU A 12 11.76 3.08 -6.98
C LEU A 12 12.25 4.09 -8.02
N TYR A 13 11.82 3.96 -9.27
CA TYR A 13 12.20 4.89 -10.35
C TYR A 13 11.65 6.29 -10.09
N ILE A 14 10.39 6.42 -9.65
CA ILE A 14 9.80 7.71 -9.28
C ILE A 14 10.65 8.41 -8.20
N ARG A 15 11.00 7.71 -7.11
CA ARG A 15 11.86 8.27 -6.05
C ARG A 15 13.24 8.69 -6.55
N ASN A 16 13.84 7.87 -7.42
CA ASN A 16 15.16 8.16 -7.99
C ASN A 16 15.14 9.45 -8.81
N VAL A 17 14.13 9.59 -9.67
CA VAL A 17 13.94 10.79 -10.50
C VAL A 17 13.57 12.02 -9.64
N GLU A 18 12.75 11.87 -8.61
CA GLU A 18 12.44 12.95 -7.66
C GLU A 18 13.70 13.49 -6.95
N GLU A 19 14.56 12.58 -6.48
CA GLU A 19 15.82 12.97 -5.83
C GLU A 19 16.76 13.66 -6.81
N ALA A 20 16.89 13.13 -8.03
CA ALA A 20 17.71 13.72 -9.09
C ALA A 20 17.22 15.13 -9.45
N LEU A 21 15.92 15.30 -9.71
CA LEU A 21 15.32 16.60 -10.04
C LEU A 21 15.50 17.62 -8.92
N ARG A 22 15.41 17.20 -7.65
CA ARG A 22 15.66 18.11 -6.51
C ARG A 22 17.07 18.65 -6.50
N LYS A 23 18.09 17.80 -6.77
CA LYS A 23 19.49 18.19 -6.86
C LYS A 23 19.75 19.09 -8.07
N VAL A 24 19.21 18.72 -9.22
CA VAL A 24 19.36 19.47 -10.49
C VAL A 24 18.76 20.87 -10.40
N LYS A 25 17.60 21.03 -9.76
CA LYS A 25 16.96 22.34 -9.54
C LYS A 25 17.76 23.24 -8.62
N TYR A 26 18.36 22.68 -7.59
CA TYR A 26 19.22 23.44 -6.69
C TYR A 26 20.45 24.04 -7.41
N ASN A 27 20.97 23.31 -8.41
CA ASN A 27 22.12 23.68 -9.23
C ASN A 27 21.70 23.93 -10.69
N ALA A 28 20.60 24.66 -10.92
CA ALA A 28 20.00 24.81 -12.23
C ALA A 28 21.00 25.36 -13.27
N PRO A 29 21.11 24.73 -14.45
CA PRO A 29 22.00 25.20 -15.51
C PRO A 29 21.54 26.55 -16.06
N SER A 30 22.48 27.37 -16.54
CA SER A 30 22.19 28.67 -17.13
C SER A 30 21.55 28.60 -18.53
N SER A 31 21.58 27.44 -19.20
CA SER A 31 21.01 27.21 -20.52
C SER A 31 19.49 27.09 -20.49
N ASP A 32 18.77 27.91 -21.27
CA ASP A 32 17.32 27.84 -21.42
C ASP A 32 16.86 26.50 -21.96
N ARG A 33 17.62 25.90 -22.89
CA ARG A 33 17.31 24.54 -23.40
C ARG A 33 17.42 23.47 -22.33
N ALA A 34 18.45 23.56 -21.48
CA ALA A 34 18.59 22.62 -20.36
C ALA A 34 17.47 22.80 -19.34
N ARG A 35 17.06 24.02 -19.03
CA ARG A 35 15.90 24.30 -18.18
C ARG A 35 14.61 23.72 -18.75
N TYR A 36 14.36 23.88 -20.02
CA TYR A 36 13.20 23.29 -20.70
C TYR A 36 13.19 21.76 -20.60
N ILE A 37 14.34 21.09 -20.77
CA ILE A 37 14.44 19.62 -20.62
C ILE A 37 14.16 19.20 -19.17
N ILE A 38 14.59 19.97 -18.18
CA ILE A 38 14.29 19.70 -16.76
C ILE A 38 12.79 19.83 -16.49
N GLU A 39 12.14 20.87 -17.01
CA GLU A 39 10.69 21.06 -16.88
C GLU A 39 9.90 19.92 -17.56
N LEU A 40 10.39 19.44 -18.72
CA LEU A 40 9.82 18.31 -19.41
C LEU A 40 9.95 17.03 -18.61
N ALA A 41 11.14 16.76 -18.00
CA ALA A 41 11.33 15.61 -17.13
C ALA A 41 10.41 15.65 -15.90
N GLU A 42 10.14 16.84 -15.34
CA GLU A 42 9.16 17.02 -14.26
C GLU A 42 7.73 16.72 -14.70
N SER A 43 7.37 17.08 -15.93
CA SER A 43 6.04 16.74 -16.45
C SER A 43 5.87 15.23 -16.51
N TYR A 44 6.83 14.51 -17.08
CA TYR A 44 6.80 13.05 -17.12
C TYR A 44 6.84 12.38 -15.74
N LEU A 45 7.53 12.97 -14.76
CA LEU A 45 7.46 12.52 -13.38
C LEU A 45 6.04 12.65 -12.80
N ARG A 46 5.37 13.79 -13.02
CA ARG A 46 3.97 13.98 -12.60
C ARG A 46 3.03 12.98 -13.25
N ASP A 47 3.20 12.74 -14.55
CA ASP A 47 2.40 11.77 -15.31
C ASP A 47 2.61 10.35 -14.75
N SER A 48 3.86 9.97 -14.48
CA SER A 48 4.17 8.67 -13.88
C SER A 48 3.51 8.49 -12.50
N ILE A 49 3.56 9.50 -11.66
CA ILE A 49 2.89 9.49 -10.34
C ILE A 49 1.36 9.35 -10.52
N HIS A 50 0.79 10.02 -11.51
CA HIS A 50 -0.63 9.90 -11.82
C HIS A 50 -1.00 8.47 -12.25
N TYR A 51 -0.29 7.91 -13.24
CA TYR A 51 -0.55 6.56 -13.73
C TYR A 51 -0.32 5.49 -12.64
N ALA A 52 0.71 5.63 -11.81
CA ALA A 52 0.91 4.75 -10.67
C ALA A 52 -0.26 4.80 -9.66
N LYS A 53 -0.84 5.98 -9.42
CA LYS A 53 -2.01 6.16 -8.53
C LYS A 53 -3.28 5.51 -9.06
N VAL A 54 -3.44 5.43 -10.37
CA VAL A 54 -4.61 4.78 -10.99
C VAL A 54 -4.37 3.30 -11.31
N GLY A 55 -3.17 2.77 -10.99
CA GLY A 55 -2.83 1.36 -11.15
C GLY A 55 -2.30 0.96 -12.52
N ASP A 56 -2.08 1.93 -13.42
CA ASP A 56 -1.46 1.70 -14.74
C ASP A 56 0.08 1.77 -14.61
N PHE A 57 0.66 0.68 -14.11
CA PHE A 57 2.09 0.61 -13.81
C PHE A 57 2.96 0.51 -15.06
N GLU A 58 2.45 -0.02 -16.16
CA GLU A 58 3.14 -0.07 -17.45
C GLU A 58 3.35 1.33 -18.01
N THR A 59 2.30 2.15 -18.06
CA THR A 59 2.40 3.54 -18.49
C THR A 59 3.21 4.38 -17.53
N ALA A 60 3.08 4.15 -16.21
CA ALA A 60 3.90 4.80 -15.20
C ALA A 60 5.38 4.48 -15.38
N LEU A 61 5.75 3.22 -15.67
CA LEU A 61 7.13 2.83 -15.93
C LEU A 61 7.67 3.48 -17.20
N ALA A 62 6.88 3.51 -18.26
CA ALA A 62 7.29 4.14 -19.52
C ALA A 62 7.56 5.64 -19.34
N THR A 63 6.66 6.36 -18.67
CA THR A 63 6.78 7.80 -18.44
C THR A 63 7.95 8.14 -17.53
N ILE A 64 8.19 7.37 -16.45
CA ILE A 64 9.33 7.64 -15.56
C ILE A 64 10.67 7.31 -16.22
N SER A 65 10.73 6.25 -17.04
CA SER A 65 11.94 5.93 -17.80
C SER A 65 12.28 7.02 -18.82
N TYR A 66 11.26 7.68 -19.38
CA TYR A 66 11.48 8.82 -20.27
C TYR A 66 12.03 10.03 -19.50
N ALA A 67 11.52 10.33 -18.30
CA ALA A 67 12.06 11.38 -17.44
C ALA A 67 13.52 11.10 -17.04
N GLU A 68 13.85 9.86 -16.70
CA GLU A 68 15.21 9.41 -16.40
C GLU A 68 16.15 9.63 -17.60
N GLY A 69 15.73 9.25 -18.80
CA GLY A 69 16.49 9.46 -20.03
C GLY A 69 16.76 10.94 -20.37
N LEU A 70 15.81 11.84 -20.11
CA LEU A 70 15.99 13.28 -20.26
C LEU A 70 17.07 13.84 -19.33
N LEU A 71 17.07 13.42 -18.06
CA LEU A 71 18.09 13.81 -17.09
C LEU A 71 19.45 13.19 -17.41
N ASP A 72 19.47 11.95 -17.89
CA ASP A 72 20.69 11.29 -18.35
C ASP A 72 21.32 12.00 -19.55
N ALA A 73 20.51 12.47 -20.51
CA ALA A 73 20.99 13.27 -21.62
C ALA A 73 21.70 14.54 -21.15
N LEU A 74 21.12 15.26 -20.17
CA LEU A 74 21.74 16.44 -19.58
C LEU A 74 23.03 16.11 -18.82
N ARG A 75 23.06 14.96 -18.11
CA ARG A 75 24.25 14.45 -17.42
C ARG A 75 25.38 14.12 -18.40
N ILE A 76 25.07 13.41 -19.48
CA ILE A 76 26.06 13.05 -20.53
C ILE A 76 26.65 14.29 -21.19
N LEU A 77 25.86 15.36 -21.34
CA LEU A 77 26.30 16.63 -21.85
C LEU A 77 27.03 17.51 -20.81
N ASN A 78 27.24 16.98 -19.60
CA ASN A 78 27.84 17.69 -18.46
C ASN A 78 27.12 19.01 -18.10
N LEU A 79 25.81 19.07 -18.34
CA LEU A 79 24.99 20.24 -18.00
C LEU A 79 24.39 20.15 -16.60
N VAL A 80 24.29 18.94 -16.05
CA VAL A 80 23.80 18.67 -14.70
C VAL A 80 24.60 17.53 -14.06
N ASP A 81 24.64 17.53 -12.73
CA ASP A 81 25.22 16.43 -11.96
C ASP A 81 24.07 15.57 -11.40
N VAL A 82 23.95 14.33 -11.90
CA VAL A 82 22.95 13.35 -11.51
C VAL A 82 23.64 12.05 -11.12
N GLU A 83 23.40 11.62 -9.89
CA GLU A 83 23.78 10.30 -9.39
C GLU A 83 22.53 9.42 -9.28
N TRP A 84 22.51 8.33 -10.04
CA TRP A 84 21.47 7.34 -9.94
C TRP A 84 21.76 6.32 -8.84
N ARG A 85 20.79 6.09 -7.97
CA ARG A 85 20.88 4.98 -7.03
C ARG A 85 20.49 3.67 -7.72
N ARG A 86 21.19 2.59 -7.37
CA ARG A 86 20.86 1.27 -7.90
C ARG A 86 19.49 0.81 -7.38
N PRO A 87 18.67 0.13 -8.20
CA PRO A 87 17.38 -0.42 -7.75
C PRO A 87 17.51 -1.27 -6.48
N SER A 88 18.60 -2.02 -6.32
CA SER A 88 18.89 -2.81 -5.11
C SER A 88 19.13 -1.96 -3.84
N GLU A 89 19.59 -0.73 -3.98
CA GLU A 89 19.78 0.20 -2.86
C GLU A 89 18.47 0.88 -2.50
N LEU A 90 17.65 1.18 -3.50
CA LEU A 90 16.33 1.78 -3.33
C LEU A 90 15.33 0.78 -2.72
N SER A 91 15.40 -0.50 -3.12
CA SER A 91 14.48 -1.54 -2.61
C SER A 91 14.66 -1.83 -1.12
N LYS A 92 15.87 -1.59 -0.57
CA LYS A 92 16.10 -1.70 0.88
C LYS A 92 15.33 -0.67 1.69
N ASN A 93 14.87 0.41 1.08
CA ASN A 93 14.18 1.53 1.73
C ASN A 93 12.66 1.52 1.56
N LEU A 94 12.08 0.50 0.92
CA LEU A 94 10.63 0.32 0.85
C LEU A 94 10.14 -0.30 2.15
N ARG A 95 9.56 0.54 3.01
CA ARG A 95 8.96 0.07 4.26
C ARG A 95 7.86 -0.95 3.96
N LYS A 96 7.91 -2.10 4.61
CA LYS A 96 6.85 -3.10 4.56
C LYS A 96 5.81 -2.78 5.61
N VAL A 97 4.58 -2.54 5.20
CA VAL A 97 3.45 -2.20 6.07
C VAL A 97 2.55 -3.41 6.22
N PHE A 98 2.47 -3.90 7.45
CA PHE A 98 1.58 -5.01 7.81
C PHE A 98 0.21 -4.47 8.19
N VAL A 99 -0.83 -5.02 7.59
CA VAL A 99 -2.22 -4.78 7.95
C VAL A 99 -2.93 -6.11 8.18
N ALA A 100 -3.70 -6.21 9.23
CA ALA A 100 -4.50 -7.41 9.50
C ALA A 100 -5.97 -7.05 9.66
N GLY A 101 -6.85 -7.97 9.27
CA GLY A 101 -8.29 -7.76 9.41
C GLY A 101 -9.11 -8.96 8.97
N THR A 102 -10.42 -8.89 9.18
CA THR A 102 -11.33 -9.89 8.64
C THR A 102 -11.48 -9.73 7.13
N PHE A 103 -11.61 -8.50 6.64
CA PHE A 103 -11.81 -8.17 5.22
C PHE A 103 -12.94 -9.01 4.57
N ASP A 104 -14.06 -9.17 5.29
CA ASP A 104 -15.17 -10.07 4.90
C ASP A 104 -15.82 -9.55 3.60
N ILE A 105 -16.72 -8.57 3.68
CA ILE A 105 -17.26 -7.88 2.50
C ILE A 105 -16.47 -6.60 2.33
N ILE A 106 -15.78 -6.45 1.20
CA ILE A 106 -15.00 -5.24 0.91
C ILE A 106 -15.92 -4.03 0.75
N HIS A 107 -15.57 -2.92 1.39
CA HIS A 107 -16.34 -1.68 1.42
C HIS A 107 -15.39 -0.46 1.47
N PRO A 108 -15.90 0.77 1.26
CA PRO A 108 -15.07 1.97 1.22
C PRO A 108 -14.15 2.17 2.43
N GLY A 109 -14.58 1.76 3.64
CA GLY A 109 -13.72 1.82 4.82
C GLY A 109 -12.48 0.92 4.74
N HIS A 110 -12.58 -0.25 4.11
CA HIS A 110 -11.41 -1.10 3.85
C HIS A 110 -10.49 -0.45 2.82
N LEU A 111 -11.04 0.14 1.75
CA LEU A 111 -10.22 0.80 0.72
C LEU A 111 -9.47 2.01 1.29
N GLU A 112 -10.11 2.80 2.14
CA GLU A 112 -9.47 3.93 2.82
C GLU A 112 -8.34 3.47 3.75
N TYR A 113 -8.56 2.40 4.52
CA TYR A 113 -7.54 1.78 5.37
C TYR A 113 -6.33 1.29 4.56
N LEU A 114 -6.58 0.56 3.47
CA LEU A 114 -5.52 0.04 2.60
C LEU A 114 -4.78 1.17 1.86
N LYS A 115 -5.50 2.21 1.41
CA LYS A 115 -4.89 3.40 0.80
C LYS A 115 -3.99 4.16 1.79
N TYR A 116 -4.40 4.27 3.05
CA TYR A 116 -3.57 4.87 4.09
C TYR A 116 -2.32 4.00 4.36
N ALA A 117 -2.49 2.68 4.45
CA ALA A 117 -1.36 1.76 4.56
C ALA A 117 -0.36 1.91 3.41
N TRP A 118 -0.87 2.02 2.18
CA TRP A 118 -0.08 2.25 0.98
C TRP A 118 0.75 3.53 1.02
N SER A 119 0.21 4.60 1.61
CA SER A 119 0.98 5.85 1.77
C SER A 119 2.17 5.73 2.73
N LEU A 120 2.19 4.68 3.58
CA LEU A 120 3.29 4.40 4.51
C LEU A 120 4.33 3.45 3.92
N GLY A 121 3.98 2.68 2.90
CA GLY A 121 4.88 1.72 2.25
C GLY A 121 4.15 0.59 1.54
N ARG A 122 4.86 -0.50 1.26
CA ARG A 122 4.39 -1.70 0.59
C ARG A 122 3.50 -2.54 1.53
N VAL A 123 2.25 -2.76 1.14
CA VAL A 123 1.23 -3.35 2.01
C VAL A 123 1.22 -4.88 1.93
N VAL A 124 1.44 -5.53 3.06
CA VAL A 124 1.15 -6.95 3.26
C VAL A 124 -0.14 -7.08 4.07
N ALA A 125 -1.20 -7.55 3.43
CA ALA A 125 -2.52 -7.71 4.04
C ALA A 125 -2.73 -9.15 4.53
N VAL A 126 -3.05 -9.29 5.80
CA VAL A 126 -3.29 -10.59 6.44
C VAL A 126 -4.76 -10.73 6.81
N VAL A 127 -5.38 -11.75 6.24
CA VAL A 127 -6.78 -12.12 6.47
C VAL A 127 -6.87 -13.03 7.69
N ALA A 128 -7.75 -12.70 8.63
CA ALA A 128 -8.05 -13.60 9.74
C ALA A 128 -8.64 -14.92 9.23
N THR A 129 -8.25 -16.07 9.81
CA THR A 129 -8.84 -17.36 9.52
C THR A 129 -10.34 -17.36 9.85
N ASP A 130 -11.11 -18.25 9.27
CA ASP A 130 -12.56 -18.32 9.54
C ASP A 130 -12.81 -18.66 11.00
N GLU A 131 -12.02 -19.56 11.59
CA GLU A 131 -12.07 -19.88 13.02
C GLU A 131 -11.67 -18.66 13.88
N GLY A 132 -10.65 -17.91 13.48
CA GLY A 132 -10.26 -16.67 14.17
C GLY A 132 -11.37 -15.63 14.16
N VAL A 133 -12.10 -15.49 13.04
CA VAL A 133 -13.27 -14.60 12.95
C VAL A 133 -14.39 -15.08 13.87
N ARG A 134 -14.69 -16.40 13.87
CA ARG A 134 -15.72 -17.00 14.73
C ARG A 134 -15.41 -16.74 16.21
N ARG A 135 -14.16 -16.94 16.62
CA ARG A 135 -13.70 -16.70 18.00
C ARG A 135 -13.84 -15.24 18.44
N VAL A 136 -13.48 -14.30 17.57
CA VAL A 136 -13.46 -12.85 17.91
C VAL A 136 -14.81 -12.18 17.74
N LYS A 137 -15.60 -12.58 16.70
CA LYS A 137 -16.86 -11.90 16.35
C LYS A 137 -18.11 -12.71 16.73
N GLY A 138 -17.97 -13.93 17.21
CA GLY A 138 -19.08 -14.81 17.57
C GLY A 138 -19.96 -15.23 16.38
N ARG A 139 -19.46 -15.10 15.13
CA ARG A 139 -20.16 -15.50 13.90
C ARG A 139 -19.17 -15.91 12.84
N ASP A 140 -19.62 -16.69 11.87
CA ASP A 140 -18.85 -17.00 10.68
C ASP A 140 -18.67 -15.75 9.80
N PRO A 141 -17.55 -15.64 9.07
CA PRO A 141 -17.46 -14.69 7.98
C PRO A 141 -18.43 -15.06 6.86
N VAL A 142 -18.86 -14.10 6.07
CA VAL A 142 -19.73 -14.35 4.90
C VAL A 142 -18.92 -15.00 3.77
N ILE A 143 -17.68 -14.62 3.63
CA ILE A 143 -16.77 -15.06 2.57
C ILE A 143 -15.62 -15.87 3.20
N PRO A 144 -15.33 -17.10 2.70
CA PRO A 144 -14.22 -17.92 3.19
C PRO A 144 -12.86 -17.20 3.06
N ALA A 145 -11.90 -17.56 3.93
CA ALA A 145 -10.60 -16.87 4.04
C ALA A 145 -9.84 -16.80 2.70
N GLU A 146 -9.83 -17.88 1.93
CA GLU A 146 -9.14 -17.99 0.66
C GLU A 146 -9.71 -17.00 -0.38
N GLN A 147 -11.04 -16.90 -0.47
CA GLN A 147 -11.70 -15.95 -1.36
C GLN A 147 -11.49 -14.50 -0.92
N ARG A 148 -11.42 -14.25 0.39
CA ARG A 148 -11.09 -12.92 0.92
C ARG A 148 -9.66 -12.50 0.54
N VAL A 149 -8.71 -13.44 0.55
CA VAL A 149 -7.34 -13.23 0.07
C VAL A 149 -7.33 -12.95 -1.42
N GLU A 150 -8.08 -13.70 -2.23
CA GLU A 150 -8.17 -13.49 -3.67
C GLU A 150 -8.67 -12.07 -4.00
N VAL A 151 -9.75 -11.63 -3.36
CA VAL A 151 -10.30 -10.27 -3.55
C VAL A 151 -9.29 -9.20 -3.12
N LEU A 152 -8.62 -9.39 -1.96
CA LEU A 152 -7.61 -8.44 -1.48
C LEU A 152 -6.40 -8.36 -2.42
N SER A 153 -5.98 -9.49 -2.99
CA SER A 153 -4.84 -9.53 -3.92
C SER A 153 -5.09 -8.73 -5.19
N ALA A 154 -6.37 -8.53 -5.57
CA ALA A 154 -6.77 -7.73 -6.72
C ALA A 154 -6.90 -6.22 -6.41
N ILE A 155 -6.72 -5.80 -5.14
CA ILE A 155 -6.83 -4.39 -4.76
C ILE A 155 -5.49 -3.70 -5.00
N GLN A 156 -5.48 -2.66 -5.81
CA GLN A 156 -4.29 -1.88 -6.20
C GLN A 156 -3.41 -1.37 -5.04
N TYR A 157 -3.93 -1.31 -3.80
CA TYR A 157 -3.18 -0.88 -2.61
C TYR A 157 -2.54 -2.05 -1.85
N VAL A 158 -2.71 -3.29 -2.32
CA VAL A 158 -2.18 -4.48 -1.67
C VAL A 158 -1.08 -5.09 -2.52
N TYR A 159 0.11 -5.18 -1.94
CA TYR A 159 1.25 -5.83 -2.58
C TYR A 159 1.18 -7.36 -2.48
N LYS A 160 0.79 -7.85 -1.29
CA LYS A 160 0.67 -9.27 -0.98
C LYS A 160 -0.49 -9.47 -0.02
N ALA A 161 -1.34 -10.46 -0.28
CA ALA A 161 -2.33 -10.92 0.68
C ALA A 161 -2.11 -12.39 1.05
N ARG A 162 -2.40 -12.75 2.30
CA ARG A 162 -2.34 -14.14 2.78
C ARG A 162 -3.27 -14.36 3.96
N VAL A 163 -3.59 -15.61 4.25
CA VAL A 163 -4.27 -15.98 5.49
C VAL A 163 -3.29 -15.98 6.66
N GLY A 164 -3.73 -15.54 7.83
CA GLY A 164 -3.00 -15.63 9.09
C GLY A 164 -2.99 -17.04 9.68
N TYR A 165 -2.54 -17.16 10.92
CA TYR A 165 -2.52 -18.42 11.66
C TYR A 165 -3.60 -18.43 12.74
N GLU A 166 -4.08 -19.62 13.07
CA GLU A 166 -5.12 -19.81 14.11
C GLU A 166 -4.56 -19.83 15.52
N ASP A 167 -3.38 -20.39 15.66
CA ASP A 167 -2.68 -20.64 16.92
C ASP A 167 -1.95 -19.39 17.43
N ASP A 168 -1.29 -18.65 16.54
CA ASP A 168 -0.53 -17.46 16.90
C ASP A 168 -0.63 -16.37 15.80
N MET A 169 -1.33 -15.28 16.12
CA MET A 169 -1.48 -14.14 15.22
C MET A 169 -0.17 -13.41 14.93
N PHE A 170 0.84 -13.53 15.79
CA PHE A 170 2.15 -12.88 15.61
C PHE A 170 3.12 -13.72 14.78
N ARG A 171 2.89 -15.01 14.61
CA ARG A 171 3.72 -15.87 13.76
C ARG A 171 3.85 -15.31 12.33
N VAL A 172 2.76 -14.82 11.77
CA VAL A 172 2.79 -14.19 10.45
C VAL A 172 3.60 -12.88 10.44
N VAL A 173 3.67 -12.15 11.56
CA VAL A 173 4.50 -10.95 11.70
C VAL A 173 5.98 -11.32 11.74
N GLU A 174 6.34 -12.44 12.41
CA GLU A 174 7.71 -12.97 12.44
C GLU A 174 8.20 -13.37 11.04
N GLU A 175 7.33 -13.99 10.24
CA GLU A 175 7.65 -14.40 8.86
C GLU A 175 7.78 -13.21 7.92
N GLU A 176 6.85 -12.26 7.98
CA GLU A 176 6.80 -11.11 7.07
C GLU A 176 7.82 -10.03 7.44
N LYS A 177 8.25 -9.93 8.68
CA LYS A 177 9.22 -8.94 9.20
C LYS A 177 8.91 -7.52 8.71
N PRO A 178 7.75 -6.97 9.06
CA PRO A 178 7.35 -5.64 8.61
C PRO A 178 8.13 -4.55 9.33
N ASP A 179 8.29 -3.40 8.68
CA ASP A 179 8.82 -2.18 9.29
C ASP A 179 7.74 -1.40 10.04
N VAL A 180 6.47 -1.57 9.62
CA VAL A 180 5.30 -0.89 10.20
C VAL A 180 4.16 -1.88 10.39
N ILE A 181 3.55 -1.85 11.55
CA ILE A 181 2.23 -2.49 11.79
C ILE A 181 1.20 -1.39 11.89
N LEU A 182 0.27 -1.36 10.94
CA LEU A 182 -0.83 -0.41 10.94
C LEU A 182 -2.07 -1.02 11.57
N LEU A 183 -2.56 -0.39 12.63
CA LEU A 183 -3.82 -0.74 13.28
C LEU A 183 -4.95 0.11 12.71
N GLY A 184 -6.08 -0.52 12.40
CA GLY A 184 -7.31 0.17 12.05
C GLY A 184 -7.90 0.92 13.27
N PRO A 185 -8.70 1.97 13.06
CA PRO A 185 -9.22 2.80 14.15
C PRO A 185 -10.12 2.05 15.13
N ASN A 186 -10.80 1.01 14.67
CA ASN A 186 -11.78 0.24 15.45
C ASN A 186 -11.26 -1.17 15.83
N GLN A 187 -9.97 -1.45 15.66
CA GLN A 187 -9.41 -2.75 16.06
C GLN A 187 -9.25 -2.81 17.59
N PRO A 188 -9.58 -3.96 18.22
CA PRO A 188 -9.62 -4.09 19.69
C PRO A 188 -8.25 -4.09 20.35
N PHE A 189 -7.16 -4.21 19.58
CA PHE A 189 -5.81 -4.25 20.10
C PHE A 189 -5.30 -2.84 20.40
N SER A 190 -4.79 -2.60 21.62
CA SER A 190 -4.08 -1.37 21.91
C SER A 190 -2.67 -1.39 21.29
N GLU A 191 -2.14 -0.22 20.97
CA GLU A 191 -0.78 -0.09 20.44
C GLU A 191 0.26 -0.65 21.46
N ASP A 192 0.05 -0.41 22.75
CA ASP A 192 0.94 -0.89 23.81
C ASP A 192 0.93 -2.42 23.92
N TYR A 193 -0.23 -3.06 23.70
CA TYR A 193 -0.31 -4.50 23.65
C TYR A 193 0.53 -5.06 22.50
N VAL A 194 0.35 -4.49 21.30
CA VAL A 194 1.10 -4.92 20.11
C VAL A 194 2.60 -4.67 20.30
N LYS A 195 2.99 -3.48 20.76
CA LYS A 195 4.39 -3.13 21.02
C LYS A 195 5.06 -4.08 22.05
N ARG A 196 4.33 -4.50 23.09
CA ARG A 196 4.84 -5.51 24.05
C ARG A 196 5.03 -6.86 23.39
N ALA A 197 4.01 -7.36 22.68
CA ALA A 197 4.08 -8.64 22.01
C ALA A 197 5.22 -8.72 20.96
N LEU A 198 5.53 -7.62 20.29
CA LEU A 198 6.67 -7.53 19.36
C LEU A 198 8.00 -7.60 20.12
N ARG A 199 8.15 -6.83 21.20
CA ARG A 199 9.38 -6.86 22.02
C ARG A 199 9.66 -8.24 22.59
N ASP A 200 8.63 -8.93 23.10
CA ASP A 200 8.75 -10.27 23.67
C ASP A 200 9.22 -11.31 22.64
N ARG A 201 9.07 -10.99 21.34
CA ARG A 201 9.50 -11.82 20.20
C ARG A 201 10.77 -11.29 19.50
N GLY A 202 11.35 -10.20 19.98
CA GLY A 202 12.52 -9.58 19.37
C GLY A 202 12.26 -8.98 17.99
N ILE A 203 11.01 -8.56 17.71
CA ILE A 203 10.60 -7.95 16.45
C ILE A 203 10.64 -6.43 16.58
N GLU A 204 11.41 -5.78 15.72
CA GLU A 204 11.47 -4.32 15.59
C GLU A 204 10.51 -3.86 14.51
N ALA A 205 9.39 -3.25 14.88
CA ALA A 205 8.45 -2.64 13.96
C ALA A 205 7.79 -1.41 14.62
N GLU A 206 7.56 -0.38 13.83
CA GLU A 206 6.76 0.77 14.25
C GLU A 206 5.29 0.37 14.31
N VAL A 207 4.60 0.71 15.41
CA VAL A 207 3.15 0.49 15.53
C VAL A 207 2.44 1.81 15.38
N VAL A 208 1.63 1.92 14.34
CA VAL A 208 0.87 3.11 13.97
C VAL A 208 -0.62 2.79 14.02
N ARG A 209 -1.43 3.69 14.56
CA ARG A 209 -2.89 3.60 14.46
C ARG A 209 -3.40 4.60 13.43
N MET A 210 -4.22 4.10 12.48
CA MET A 210 -4.90 4.97 11.54
C MET A 210 -5.85 5.94 12.27
N PRO A 211 -5.86 7.23 11.92
CA PRO A 211 -6.90 8.17 12.36
C PRO A 211 -8.30 7.67 11.99
N LYS A 212 -9.33 8.27 12.60
CA LYS A 212 -10.73 7.90 12.33
C LYS A 212 -11.03 7.90 10.82
N LEU A 213 -11.66 6.81 10.34
CA LEU A 213 -12.16 6.70 8.98
C LEU A 213 -13.29 7.70 8.72
N ARG A 214 -13.45 8.11 7.47
CA ARG A 214 -14.59 8.89 7.01
C ARG A 214 -15.88 8.12 7.30
N GLU A 215 -16.88 8.81 7.82
CA GLU A 215 -18.20 8.22 8.03
C GLU A 215 -18.91 8.03 6.69
N CYS A 216 -19.41 6.84 6.45
CA CYS A 216 -20.25 6.53 5.31
C CYS A 216 -21.29 5.47 5.68
N PRO A 217 -22.47 5.46 5.03
CA PRO A 217 -23.59 4.60 5.45
C PRO A 217 -23.29 3.10 5.44
N LEU A 218 -22.44 2.63 4.51
CA LEU A 218 -22.08 1.22 4.33
C LEU A 218 -20.58 0.98 4.45
N CYS A 219 -19.93 1.63 5.41
CA CYS A 219 -18.49 1.48 5.69
C CYS A 219 -18.17 0.38 6.72
N SER A 220 -19.05 -0.58 6.89
CA SER A 220 -18.78 -1.78 7.69
C SER A 220 -19.53 -2.99 7.14
N THR A 221 -18.93 -4.18 7.24
CA THR A 221 -19.59 -5.45 6.91
C THR A 221 -20.94 -5.60 7.64
N SER A 222 -21.01 -5.21 8.92
CA SER A 222 -22.24 -5.31 9.71
C SER A 222 -23.33 -4.37 9.20
N SER A 223 -23.03 -3.18 8.70
CA SER A 223 -24.02 -2.28 8.11
C SER A 223 -24.53 -2.80 6.77
N ILE A 224 -23.66 -3.41 5.97
CA ILE A 224 -24.03 -4.06 4.71
C ILE A 224 -24.95 -5.24 4.96
N ILE A 225 -24.60 -6.15 5.88
CA ILE A 225 -25.44 -7.30 6.24
C ILE A 225 -26.82 -6.83 6.72
N ARG A 226 -26.89 -5.87 7.64
CA ARG A 226 -28.17 -5.32 8.11
C ARG A 226 -29.00 -4.77 6.96
N ARG A 227 -28.39 -4.07 6.01
CA ARG A 227 -29.06 -3.54 4.83
C ARG A 227 -29.64 -4.64 3.97
N ILE A 228 -28.88 -5.70 3.70
CA ILE A 228 -29.34 -6.87 2.91
C ILE A 228 -30.54 -7.53 3.59
N LEU A 229 -30.46 -7.79 4.90
CA LEU A 229 -31.55 -8.40 5.65
C LEU A 229 -32.81 -7.56 5.66
N SER A 230 -32.69 -6.22 5.76
CA SER A 230 -33.83 -5.30 5.69
C SER A 230 -34.52 -5.31 4.32
N MET A 231 -33.76 -5.48 3.24
CA MET A 231 -34.32 -5.59 1.88
C MET A 231 -35.06 -6.92 1.67
N GLY A 232 -34.53 -8.03 2.21
CA GLY A 232 -35.20 -9.34 2.15
C GLY A 232 -36.53 -9.38 2.93
N ALA A 233 -36.62 -8.68 4.07
CA ALA A 233 -37.84 -8.56 4.84
C ALA A 233 -38.96 -7.78 4.09
N ILE A 234 -38.58 -6.78 3.30
CA ILE A 234 -39.53 -6.02 2.47
C ILE A 234 -40.08 -6.87 1.33
N ALA A 235 -39.24 -7.71 0.71
CA ALA A 235 -39.65 -8.59 -0.39
C ALA A 235 -40.65 -9.67 0.04
N ASN A 236 -40.60 -10.15 1.30
CA ASN A 236 -41.50 -11.15 1.85
C ASN A 236 -42.87 -10.61 2.34
N ASN A 237 -42.96 -9.30 2.62
CA ASN A 237 -44.22 -8.64 3.04
C ASN A 237 -45.08 -8.14 1.86
N GLY A 238 -44.60 -8.32 0.64
CA GLY A 238 -45.29 -7.86 -0.60
C GLY A 238 -45.88 -9.02 -1.44
N ARG A 239 -46.03 -10.23 -0.85
CA ARG A 239 -46.76 -11.37 -1.48
C ARG A 239 -48.01 -11.70 -0.71
#